data_f7f3d62a713c377875884005b7677693
#
_entry.id   f7f3d62a713c377875884005b7677693
#
_cell.length_a   1.000
_cell.length_b   1.000
_cell.length_c   1.000
_cell.angle_alpha   90.00
_cell.angle_beta   90.00
_cell.angle_gamma   90.00
#
_symmetry.space_group_name_H-M   'P 1'
#
loop_
_entity.id
_entity.type
_entity.pdbx_description
1 polymer ?
#
loop_
_entity_poly.entity_id
_entity_poly.type
_entity_poly.pdbx_seq_one_letter_code
_entity_poly.pdbx_strand_id
1 'polypeptide(L)'
;MKKILLGLCVILGLINMIGCSSDEKNPMPTSIDQNSLSAEAKAGAIKLKWTVPADSNYYYVKVTYTLPEDGKKCMRLASVNSDTMLVDNLLHRYGDINFTLQPCNRAGEASQSCSIMAQALPALKQIKTDRNPITLSAKQLYTDDQESSEGPIANLVDGRNDTYFHMSWSSPTPFPHYIVVDLGEENALLSLIHI
;
A
#
# COMPACT_ATOMS: atom_id res chain seq x y z
N MET A 1 -12.11 5.64 -90.13
CA MET A 1 -11.96 6.07 -88.79
C MET A 1 -12.36 4.96 -87.82
N LYS A 2 -11.43 4.12 -87.41
CA LYS A 2 -11.69 3.00 -86.47
C LYS A 2 -11.04 3.34 -85.14
N LYS A 3 -11.88 3.47 -84.10
CA LYS A 3 -11.41 3.67 -82.70
C LYS A 3 -11.06 2.33 -82.13
N ILE A 4 -9.82 2.16 -81.80
CA ILE A 4 -9.29 1.02 -81.02
C ILE A 4 -9.54 1.30 -79.58
N LEU A 5 -10.39 0.48 -78.92
CA LEU A 5 -10.64 0.54 -77.51
C LEU A 5 -9.66 -0.42 -76.78
N LEU A 6 -8.71 0.14 -76.11
CA LEU A 6 -7.74 -0.61 -75.35
C LEU A 6 -8.35 -0.97 -73.98
N GLY A 7 -8.69 -2.24 -73.80
CA GLY A 7 -9.20 -2.73 -72.52
C GLY A 7 -8.04 -2.96 -71.54
N LEU A 8 -7.97 -2.15 -70.49
CA LEU A 8 -7.05 -2.34 -69.38
C LEU A 8 -7.63 -3.34 -68.39
N CYS A 9 -7.19 -4.59 -68.43
CA CYS A 9 -7.51 -5.57 -67.41
C CYS A 9 -6.75 -5.21 -66.11
N VAL A 10 -7.45 -4.63 -65.19
CA VAL A 10 -6.96 -4.50 -63.80
C VAL A 10 -7.18 -5.83 -63.10
N ILE A 11 -6.15 -6.64 -62.97
CA ILE A 11 -6.15 -7.81 -62.12
C ILE A 11 -6.03 -7.32 -60.69
N LEU A 12 -7.17 -7.21 -60.00
CA LEU A 12 -7.19 -6.99 -58.54
C LEU A 12 -6.79 -8.30 -57.87
N GLY A 13 -5.53 -8.44 -57.55
CA GLY A 13 -5.01 -9.50 -56.67
C GLY A 13 -5.61 -9.32 -55.28
N LEU A 14 -6.65 -10.09 -54.97
CA LEU A 14 -7.09 -10.31 -53.57
C LEU A 14 -5.98 -11.06 -52.84
N ILE A 15 -5.11 -10.29 -52.20
CA ILE A 15 -4.23 -10.84 -51.17
C ILE A 15 -5.14 -11.18 -50.00
N ASN A 16 -5.57 -12.44 -49.93
CA ASN A 16 -6.10 -13.01 -48.70
C ASN A 16 -4.97 -13.00 -47.67
N MET A 17 -4.92 -11.95 -46.87
CA MET A 17 -4.20 -11.97 -45.58
C MET A 17 -4.92 -13.00 -44.72
N ILE A 18 -4.55 -14.26 -44.86
CA ILE A 18 -4.82 -15.25 -43.82
C ILE A 18 -3.97 -14.82 -42.66
N GLY A 19 -4.50 -13.92 -41.85
CA GLY A 19 -4.03 -13.71 -40.52
C GLY A 19 -4.20 -15.05 -39.82
N CYS A 20 -3.11 -15.77 -39.62
CA CYS A 20 -3.05 -16.81 -38.59
C CYS A 20 -3.30 -16.13 -37.24
N SER A 21 -4.57 -15.90 -36.92
CA SER A 21 -4.96 -15.92 -35.54
C SER A 21 -4.93 -17.39 -35.10
N SER A 22 -3.81 -17.88 -34.72
CA SER A 22 -3.77 -19.00 -33.79
C SER A 22 -4.44 -18.45 -32.52
N ASP A 23 -5.76 -18.59 -32.45
CA ASP A 23 -6.44 -18.63 -31.16
C ASP A 23 -5.91 -19.89 -30.45
N GLU A 24 -4.67 -19.79 -29.94
CA GLU A 24 -4.22 -20.68 -28.87
C GLU A 24 -5.17 -20.38 -27.73
N LYS A 25 -6.27 -21.14 -27.68
CA LYS A 25 -7.13 -21.19 -26.51
C LYS A 25 -6.22 -21.58 -25.36
N ASN A 26 -5.79 -20.58 -24.58
CA ASN A 26 -5.12 -20.87 -23.33
C ASN A 26 -6.15 -21.56 -22.42
N PRO A 27 -6.12 -22.89 -22.27
CA PRO A 27 -7.14 -23.58 -21.50
C PRO A 27 -7.13 -23.05 -20.08
N MET A 28 -8.31 -22.97 -19.46
CA MET A 28 -8.40 -22.62 -18.05
C MET A 28 -7.69 -23.68 -17.22
N PRO A 29 -6.97 -23.28 -16.14
CA PRO A 29 -6.36 -24.25 -15.24
C PRO A 29 -7.42 -24.99 -14.44
N THR A 30 -7.06 -26.15 -13.88
CA THR A 30 -7.91 -26.86 -12.93
C THR A 30 -8.15 -26.01 -11.68
N SER A 31 -9.35 -26.07 -11.12
CA SER A 31 -9.67 -25.40 -9.86
C SER A 31 -8.86 -25.99 -8.68
N ILE A 32 -8.64 -25.17 -7.66
CA ILE A 32 -8.09 -25.67 -6.39
C ILE A 32 -9.10 -26.61 -5.76
N ASP A 33 -8.65 -27.79 -5.29
CA ASP A 33 -9.48 -28.69 -4.52
C ASP A 33 -9.88 -28.03 -3.21
N GLN A 34 -11.19 -27.90 -2.98
CA GLN A 34 -11.76 -27.30 -1.78
C GLN A 34 -11.25 -27.99 -0.50
N ASN A 35 -10.99 -29.30 -0.53
CA ASN A 35 -10.49 -30.06 0.63
C ASN A 35 -9.02 -29.75 0.94
N SER A 36 -8.27 -29.22 -0.02
CA SER A 36 -6.87 -28.81 0.18
C SER A 36 -6.74 -27.39 0.73
N LEU A 37 -7.84 -26.58 0.64
CA LEU A 37 -7.85 -25.21 1.10
C LEU A 37 -7.99 -25.15 2.62
N SER A 38 -7.04 -24.49 3.27
CA SER A 38 -7.05 -24.25 4.71
C SER A 38 -6.66 -22.82 5.06
N ALA A 39 -7.08 -22.35 6.21
CA ALA A 39 -6.76 -21.04 6.74
C ALA A 39 -6.28 -21.16 8.18
N GLU A 40 -5.14 -20.58 8.48
CA GLU A 40 -4.56 -20.49 9.81
C GLU A 40 -4.64 -19.06 10.31
N ALA A 41 -5.34 -18.83 11.42
CA ALA A 41 -5.43 -17.53 12.06
C ALA A 41 -4.09 -17.12 12.69
N LYS A 42 -3.63 -15.91 12.40
CA LYS A 42 -2.44 -15.27 12.96
C LYS A 42 -2.82 -13.94 13.61
N ALA A 43 -1.95 -13.40 14.45
CA ALA A 43 -2.13 -12.07 15.02
C ALA A 43 -2.20 -11.01 13.92
N GLY A 44 -3.38 -10.42 13.68
CA GLY A 44 -3.62 -9.43 12.64
C GLY A 44 -3.48 -9.94 11.20
N ALA A 45 -3.53 -11.26 10.99
CA ALA A 45 -3.34 -11.87 9.68
C ALA A 45 -4.02 -13.24 9.57
N ILE A 46 -4.17 -13.73 8.34
CA ILE A 46 -4.62 -15.08 8.03
C ILE A 46 -3.65 -15.68 7.02
N LYS A 47 -3.12 -16.86 7.32
CA LYS A 47 -2.31 -17.64 6.40
C LYS A 47 -3.21 -18.65 5.67
N LEU A 48 -3.41 -18.42 4.38
CA LEU A 48 -4.09 -19.36 3.50
C LEU A 48 -3.08 -20.39 2.99
N LYS A 49 -3.55 -21.64 2.81
CA LYS A 49 -2.76 -22.72 2.21
C LYS A 49 -3.67 -23.55 1.31
N TRP A 50 -3.13 -24.00 0.17
CA TRP A 50 -3.82 -24.84 -0.82
C TRP A 50 -2.86 -25.79 -1.50
N THR A 51 -3.38 -26.77 -2.21
CA THR A 51 -2.58 -27.58 -3.13
C THR A 51 -2.53 -26.90 -4.49
N VAL A 52 -1.33 -26.67 -4.99
CA VAL A 52 -1.10 -26.09 -6.32
C VAL A 52 -1.65 -27.05 -7.40
N PRO A 53 -2.49 -26.57 -8.35
CA PRO A 53 -2.89 -27.36 -9.49
C PRO A 53 -1.67 -27.85 -10.31
N ALA A 54 -1.72 -29.11 -10.75
CA ALA A 54 -0.60 -29.71 -11.51
C ALA A 54 -0.58 -29.34 -13.00
N ASP A 55 -1.49 -28.45 -13.43
CA ASP A 55 -1.62 -28.07 -14.84
C ASP A 55 -0.46 -27.23 -15.33
N SER A 56 -0.05 -27.44 -16.57
CA SER A 56 0.96 -26.62 -17.24
C SER A 56 0.46 -25.20 -17.58
N ASN A 57 -0.84 -24.99 -17.63
CA ASN A 57 -1.50 -23.72 -17.92
C ASN A 57 -1.86 -22.91 -16.66
N TYR A 58 -1.63 -23.43 -15.47
CA TYR A 58 -1.72 -22.69 -14.23
C TYR A 58 -0.58 -21.64 -14.14
N TYR A 59 -0.90 -20.39 -13.87
CA TYR A 59 0.09 -19.32 -13.85
C TYR A 59 0.12 -18.53 -12.52
N TYR A 60 -1.04 -18.27 -11.91
CA TYR A 60 -1.15 -17.63 -10.60
C TYR A 60 -2.49 -17.93 -9.93
N VAL A 61 -2.58 -17.71 -8.63
CA VAL A 61 -3.86 -17.70 -7.89
C VAL A 61 -4.24 -16.26 -7.59
N LYS A 62 -5.45 -15.91 -7.96
CA LYS A 62 -6.11 -14.67 -7.56
C LYS A 62 -6.88 -14.91 -6.26
N VAL A 63 -6.51 -14.23 -5.21
CA VAL A 63 -7.19 -14.24 -3.90
C VAL A 63 -7.97 -12.94 -3.74
N THR A 64 -9.28 -13.04 -3.55
CA THR A 64 -10.15 -11.87 -3.34
C THR A 64 -10.89 -11.99 -2.01
N TYR A 65 -11.12 -10.87 -1.36
CA TYR A 65 -11.88 -10.76 -0.12
C TYR A 65 -12.44 -9.34 0.02
N THR A 66 -13.43 -9.18 0.90
CA THR A 66 -14.01 -7.86 1.19
C THR A 66 -13.81 -7.56 2.66
N LEU A 67 -13.34 -6.36 2.97
CA LEU A 67 -13.24 -5.89 4.36
C LEU A 67 -14.63 -5.49 4.86
N PRO A 68 -15.10 -6.01 6.01
CA PRO A 68 -16.45 -5.73 6.49
C PRO A 68 -16.68 -4.29 6.95
N GLU A 69 -15.62 -3.58 7.33
CA GLU A 69 -15.72 -2.23 7.91
C GLU A 69 -16.19 -1.18 6.88
N ASP A 70 -15.66 -1.22 5.67
CA ASP A 70 -15.91 -0.23 4.61
C ASP A 70 -16.40 -0.84 3.30
N GLY A 71 -16.60 -2.16 3.26
CA GLY A 71 -16.97 -2.88 2.06
C GLY A 71 -15.88 -2.91 0.98
N LYS A 72 -14.65 -2.55 1.32
CA LYS A 72 -13.53 -2.50 0.38
C LYS A 72 -13.18 -3.88 -0.15
N LYS A 73 -13.26 -4.02 -1.46
CA LYS A 73 -12.82 -5.22 -2.17
C LYS A 73 -11.30 -5.21 -2.29
N CYS A 74 -10.67 -6.26 -1.81
CA CYS A 74 -9.23 -6.47 -1.86
C CYS A 74 -8.90 -7.64 -2.77
N MET A 75 -7.75 -7.55 -3.44
CA MET A 75 -7.22 -8.60 -4.30
C MET A 75 -5.73 -8.75 -4.06
N ARG A 76 -5.27 -10.00 -3.99
CA ARG A 76 -3.86 -10.37 -3.95
C ARG A 76 -3.59 -11.48 -4.96
N LEU A 77 -2.38 -11.56 -5.44
CA LEU A 77 -1.94 -12.58 -6.40
C LEU A 77 -0.83 -13.42 -5.78
N ALA A 78 -0.94 -14.73 -5.89
CA ALA A 78 0.11 -15.69 -5.54
C ALA A 78 0.69 -16.28 -6.81
N SER A 79 2.01 -16.38 -6.89
CA SER A 79 2.69 -16.95 -8.06
C SER A 79 2.41 -18.45 -8.21
N VAL A 80 2.71 -18.99 -9.38
CA VAL A 80 2.57 -20.42 -9.71
C VAL A 80 3.29 -21.36 -8.74
N ASN A 81 4.37 -20.91 -8.11
CA ASN A 81 5.16 -21.71 -7.18
C ASN A 81 4.72 -21.55 -5.71
N SER A 82 3.67 -20.78 -5.45
CA SER A 82 3.18 -20.53 -4.09
C SER A 82 1.98 -21.40 -3.77
N ASP A 83 2.09 -22.15 -2.70
CA ASP A 83 1.01 -22.94 -2.10
C ASP A 83 0.41 -22.27 -0.87
N THR A 84 0.92 -21.09 -0.50
CA THR A 84 0.50 -20.32 0.66
C THR A 84 0.48 -18.83 0.39
N MET A 85 -0.36 -18.11 1.14
CA MET A 85 -0.39 -16.64 1.16
C MET A 85 -0.70 -16.15 2.57
N LEU A 86 0.10 -15.20 3.05
CA LEU A 86 -0.23 -14.44 4.25
C LEU A 86 -1.03 -13.19 3.86
N VAL A 87 -2.26 -13.10 4.34
CA VAL A 87 -3.09 -11.89 4.24
C VAL A 87 -3.00 -11.16 5.58
N ASP A 88 -2.27 -10.07 5.60
CA ASP A 88 -1.98 -9.24 6.78
C ASP A 88 -2.89 -8.00 6.86
N ASN A 89 -2.70 -7.19 7.91
CA ASN A 89 -3.49 -5.99 8.18
C ASN A 89 -4.99 -6.25 8.36
N LEU A 90 -5.33 -7.41 8.93
CA LEU A 90 -6.68 -7.80 9.26
C LEU A 90 -6.94 -7.59 10.75
N LEU A 91 -7.96 -6.81 11.07
CA LEU A 91 -8.34 -6.60 12.46
C LEU A 91 -9.24 -7.74 12.94
N HIS A 92 -9.00 -8.21 14.16
CA HIS A 92 -9.85 -9.25 14.79
C HIS A 92 -11.34 -8.84 14.80
N ARG A 93 -11.64 -7.55 15.00
CA ARG A 93 -13.00 -7.02 15.02
C ARG A 93 -13.75 -7.14 13.69
N TYR A 94 -13.06 -7.46 12.59
CA TYR A 94 -13.71 -7.72 11.30
C TYR A 94 -14.52 -9.00 11.29
N GLY A 95 -14.34 -9.88 12.29
CA GLY A 95 -14.98 -11.18 12.32
C GLY A 95 -14.50 -12.08 11.18
N ASP A 96 -15.38 -12.98 10.77
CA ASP A 96 -15.10 -13.90 9.68
C ASP A 96 -15.09 -13.19 8.32
N ILE A 97 -13.97 -13.35 7.60
CA ILE A 97 -13.78 -12.84 6.24
C ILE A 97 -13.82 -14.03 5.28
N ASN A 98 -14.59 -13.91 4.20
CA ASN A 98 -14.62 -14.90 3.14
C ASN A 98 -13.52 -14.63 2.12
N PHE A 99 -12.58 -15.57 2.00
CA PHE A 99 -11.51 -15.54 1.01
C PHE A 99 -11.88 -16.44 -0.17
N THR A 100 -11.87 -15.88 -1.37
CA THR A 100 -12.14 -16.59 -2.61
C THR A 100 -10.86 -16.72 -3.41
N LEU A 101 -10.49 -17.94 -3.76
CA LEU A 101 -9.29 -18.29 -4.52
C LEU A 101 -9.68 -18.77 -5.91
N GLN A 102 -9.03 -18.22 -6.94
CA GLN A 102 -9.23 -18.61 -8.33
C GLN A 102 -7.89 -18.80 -9.03
N PRO A 103 -7.52 -20.03 -9.45
CA PRO A 103 -6.43 -20.24 -10.37
C PRO A 103 -6.67 -19.54 -11.69
N CYS A 104 -5.64 -18.92 -12.23
CA CYS A 104 -5.68 -18.20 -13.50
C CYS A 104 -4.57 -18.69 -14.42
N ASN A 105 -4.83 -18.67 -15.73
CA ASN A 105 -3.82 -18.90 -16.75
C ASN A 105 -3.05 -17.60 -17.06
N ARG A 106 -2.12 -17.67 -17.99
CA ARG A 106 -1.29 -16.52 -18.39
C ARG A 106 -2.10 -15.40 -19.06
N ALA A 107 -3.23 -15.71 -19.69
CA ALA A 107 -4.13 -14.73 -20.28
C ALA A 107 -5.03 -14.03 -19.25
N GLY A 108 -5.02 -14.49 -17.98
CA GLY A 108 -5.85 -13.95 -16.91
C GLY A 108 -7.24 -14.58 -16.80
N GLU A 109 -7.52 -15.61 -17.60
CA GLU A 109 -8.77 -16.36 -17.51
C GLU A 109 -8.75 -17.21 -16.25
N ALA A 110 -9.82 -17.14 -15.47
CA ALA A 110 -9.91 -17.76 -14.14
C ALA A 110 -10.79 -19.02 -14.20
N SER A 111 -10.34 -20.08 -13.51
CA SER A 111 -11.12 -21.29 -13.27
C SER A 111 -12.23 -21.07 -12.23
N GLN A 112 -12.93 -22.15 -11.88
CA GLN A 112 -13.88 -22.13 -10.77
C GLN A 112 -13.17 -21.73 -9.48
N SER A 113 -13.85 -20.90 -8.67
CA SER A 113 -13.34 -20.48 -7.36
C SER A 113 -13.63 -21.50 -6.29
N CYS A 114 -12.74 -21.60 -5.31
CA CYS A 114 -13.01 -22.15 -4.01
C CYS A 114 -12.98 -21.04 -2.95
N SER A 115 -13.57 -21.25 -1.80
CA SER A 115 -13.61 -20.24 -0.74
C SER A 115 -13.49 -20.81 0.65
N ILE A 116 -12.99 -20.01 1.58
CA ILE A 116 -12.86 -20.33 2.99
C ILE A 116 -13.12 -19.10 3.84
N MET A 117 -13.83 -19.29 4.94
CA MET A 117 -14.04 -18.25 5.95
C MET A 117 -13.00 -18.38 7.07
N ALA A 118 -12.45 -17.25 7.49
CA ALA A 118 -11.53 -17.22 8.60
C ALA A 118 -11.49 -15.84 9.27
N GLN A 119 -11.19 -15.83 10.58
CA GLN A 119 -11.02 -14.62 11.39
C GLN A 119 -9.58 -14.52 11.87
N ALA A 120 -8.99 -13.31 11.79
CA ALA A 120 -7.67 -13.05 12.33
C ALA A 120 -7.66 -13.04 13.86
N LEU A 121 -6.58 -13.47 14.48
CA LEU A 121 -6.38 -13.31 15.93
C LEU A 121 -6.13 -11.84 16.28
N PRO A 122 -6.42 -11.42 17.51
CA PRO A 122 -6.06 -10.08 17.98
C PRO A 122 -4.57 -9.82 17.82
N ALA A 123 -4.24 -8.69 17.22
CA ALA A 123 -2.87 -8.19 17.16
C ALA A 123 -2.69 -7.13 18.25
N LEU A 124 -1.84 -7.39 19.21
CA LEU A 124 -1.42 -6.38 20.17
C LEU A 124 -0.30 -5.57 19.49
N LYS A 125 -0.59 -4.33 19.16
CA LYS A 125 0.45 -3.40 18.73
C LYS A 125 1.25 -2.99 19.97
N GLN A 126 2.37 -3.65 20.22
CA GLN A 126 3.32 -3.18 21.20
C GLN A 126 4.11 -2.02 20.57
N ILE A 127 3.85 -0.82 21.02
CA ILE A 127 4.68 0.34 20.69
C ILE A 127 5.76 0.41 21.77
N LYS A 128 6.98 0.00 21.41
CA LYS A 128 8.15 0.27 22.24
C LYS A 128 8.58 1.69 21.92
N THR A 129 8.45 2.58 22.88
CA THR A 129 8.92 3.97 22.76
C THR A 129 10.22 4.08 23.55
N ASP A 130 11.34 4.19 22.87
CA ASP A 130 12.60 4.56 23.46
C ASP A 130 12.66 6.10 23.44
N ARG A 131 12.64 6.73 24.62
CA ARG A 131 12.73 8.18 24.76
C ARG A 131 14.18 8.54 25.08
N ASN A 132 14.82 9.23 24.18
CA ASN A 132 16.11 9.88 24.41
C ASN A 132 15.88 11.38 24.53
N PRO A 133 15.66 11.92 25.73
CA PRO A 133 15.48 13.35 25.91
C PRO A 133 16.76 14.09 25.55
N ILE A 134 16.69 15.06 24.69
CA ILE A 134 17.78 15.98 24.39
C ILE A 134 17.70 17.10 25.41
N THR A 135 18.77 17.26 26.21
CA THR A 135 18.87 18.38 27.11
C THR A 135 19.40 19.59 26.35
N LEU A 136 18.59 20.60 26.24
CA LEU A 136 18.94 21.86 25.59
C LEU A 136 19.43 22.87 26.60
N SER A 137 20.33 23.74 26.16
CA SER A 137 20.77 24.93 26.87
C SER A 137 20.24 26.19 26.18
N ALA A 138 20.16 27.29 26.90
CA ALA A 138 19.71 28.57 26.31
C ALA A 138 20.58 29.02 25.11
N LYS A 139 21.83 28.58 25.00
CA LYS A 139 22.73 28.90 23.89
C LYS A 139 22.36 28.24 22.56
N GLN A 140 21.48 27.23 22.61
CA GLN A 140 21.03 26.48 21.44
C GLN A 140 19.67 26.97 20.92
N LEU A 141 19.12 28.00 21.54
CA LEU A 141 17.87 28.59 21.16
C LEU A 141 18.07 29.97 20.54
N TYR A 142 17.44 30.18 19.39
CA TYR A 142 17.48 31.48 18.68
C TYR A 142 16.07 31.86 18.24
N THR A 143 15.80 33.14 18.25
CA THR A 143 14.57 33.71 17.69
C THR A 143 14.89 35.05 17.02
N ASP A 144 14.10 35.41 16.02
CA ASP A 144 14.17 36.71 15.35
C ASP A 144 13.38 37.80 16.09
N ASP A 145 12.51 37.39 17.03
CA ASP A 145 11.64 38.32 17.72
C ASP A 145 11.49 37.93 19.21
N GLN A 146 11.87 38.83 20.10
CA GLN A 146 11.77 38.63 21.55
C GLN A 146 11.47 39.95 22.25
N GLU A 147 10.56 39.92 23.22
CA GLU A 147 10.32 41.08 24.07
C GLU A 147 11.57 41.43 24.90
N SER A 148 11.91 42.70 24.92
CA SER A 148 13.15 43.19 25.56
C SER A 148 13.03 43.23 27.07
N SER A 149 11.81 43.35 27.60
CA SER A 149 11.54 43.59 29.02
C SER A 149 11.18 42.32 29.80
N GLU A 150 10.69 41.28 29.12
CA GLU A 150 10.22 40.05 29.77
C GLU A 150 10.28 38.82 28.83
N GLY A 151 10.13 37.63 29.43
CA GLY A 151 9.98 36.40 28.68
C GLY A 151 11.11 36.08 27.68
N PRO A 152 12.40 36.09 28.09
CA PRO A 152 13.48 35.75 27.18
C PRO A 152 13.40 34.30 26.74
N ILE A 153 13.91 34.00 25.52
CA ILE A 153 13.86 32.65 24.93
C ILE A 153 14.52 31.59 25.82
N ALA A 154 15.45 31.98 26.66
CA ALA A 154 16.10 31.09 27.64
C ALA A 154 15.10 30.42 28.59
N ASN A 155 13.96 31.04 28.86
CA ASN A 155 12.93 30.49 29.73
C ASN A 155 12.32 29.21 29.20
N LEU A 156 12.44 28.92 27.90
CA LEU A 156 11.94 27.66 27.32
C LEU A 156 12.72 26.43 27.78
N VAL A 157 13.91 26.61 28.35
CA VAL A 157 14.82 25.52 28.75
C VAL A 157 15.37 25.70 30.16
N ASP A 158 14.81 26.57 31.00
CA ASP A 158 15.26 26.84 32.38
C ASP A 158 14.75 25.81 33.39
N GLY A 159 13.90 24.86 32.94
CA GLY A 159 13.34 23.80 33.81
C GLY A 159 12.20 24.29 34.72
N ARG A 160 11.68 25.48 34.52
CA ARG A 160 10.63 26.07 35.35
C ARG A 160 9.30 26.10 34.57
N ASN A 161 8.19 25.84 35.25
CA ASN A 161 6.86 25.89 34.68
C ASN A 161 6.13 27.22 34.89
N ASP A 162 6.72 28.13 35.64
CA ASP A 162 6.20 29.46 35.99
C ASP A 162 6.86 30.57 35.16
N THR A 163 7.77 30.24 34.28
CA THR A 163 8.40 31.12 33.30
C THR A 163 7.85 30.90 31.91
N TYR A 164 7.99 31.88 31.04
CA TYR A 164 7.49 31.82 29.66
C TYR A 164 8.42 32.55 28.69
N PHE A 165 8.30 32.27 27.40
CA PHE A 165 8.86 33.06 26.33
C PHE A 165 7.80 34.02 25.80
N HIS A 166 8.19 35.26 25.47
CA HIS A 166 7.30 36.25 24.88
C HIS A 166 7.92 36.91 23.64
N MET A 167 7.17 36.85 22.53
CA MET A 167 7.49 37.63 21.33
C MET A 167 7.28 39.13 21.62
N SER A 168 7.90 39.99 20.82
CA SER A 168 7.82 41.44 20.99
C SER A 168 6.38 41.93 20.86
N TRP A 169 5.82 42.42 21.95
CA TRP A 169 4.50 43.04 21.99
C TRP A 169 4.60 44.56 22.16
N SER A 170 5.67 45.05 22.78
CA SER A 170 5.90 46.47 22.98
C SER A 170 6.31 47.19 21.68
N SER A 171 6.95 46.46 20.77
CA SER A 171 7.33 46.92 19.42
C SER A 171 7.16 45.79 18.40
N PRO A 172 5.90 45.45 18.02
CA PRO A 172 5.63 44.30 17.15
C PRO A 172 6.32 44.41 15.80
N THR A 173 6.91 43.31 15.36
CA THR A 173 7.52 43.17 14.04
C THR A 173 6.60 42.38 13.09
N PRO A 174 6.74 42.53 11.77
CA PRO A 174 5.91 41.79 10.80
C PRO A 174 6.16 40.29 10.83
N PHE A 175 5.13 39.46 10.71
CA PHE A 175 5.23 38.01 10.52
C PHE A 175 5.86 37.64 9.16
N PRO A 176 6.48 36.44 9.03
CA PRO A 176 6.55 35.33 10.03
C PRO A 176 7.69 35.50 11.04
N HIS A 177 7.49 34.93 12.23
CA HIS A 177 8.53 34.78 13.25
C HIS A 177 8.92 33.31 13.40
N TYR A 178 10.12 33.04 13.91
CA TYR A 178 10.63 31.70 14.07
C TYR A 178 11.40 31.51 15.39
N ILE A 179 11.39 30.27 15.85
CA ILE A 179 12.28 29.78 16.89
C ILE A 179 13.16 28.69 16.25
N VAL A 180 14.48 28.85 16.37
CA VAL A 180 15.44 27.84 15.92
C VAL A 180 15.98 27.11 17.14
N VAL A 181 16.03 25.80 17.06
CA VAL A 181 16.61 24.91 18.07
C VAL A 181 17.80 24.20 17.44
N ASP A 182 19.01 24.52 17.92
CA ASP A 182 20.24 23.84 17.49
C ASP A 182 20.39 22.55 18.34
N LEU A 183 20.25 21.41 17.71
CA LEU A 183 20.40 20.11 18.34
C LEU A 183 21.87 19.68 18.49
N GLY A 184 22.82 20.44 17.92
CA GLY A 184 24.24 20.18 17.99
C GLY A 184 24.75 19.09 17.04
N GLU A 185 23.88 18.20 16.63
CA GLU A 185 24.17 17.09 15.72
C GLU A 185 22.94 16.76 14.88
N GLU A 186 23.12 15.97 13.81
CA GLU A 186 22.02 15.52 12.99
C GLU A 186 21.16 14.51 13.76
N ASN A 187 19.89 14.83 13.95
CA ASN A 187 18.91 14.00 14.66
C ASN A 187 17.76 13.63 13.75
N ALA A 188 17.30 12.37 13.83
CA ALA A 188 16.09 11.92 13.18
C ALA A 188 14.86 12.27 14.03
N LEU A 189 13.98 13.11 13.50
CA LEU A 189 12.68 13.42 14.11
C LEU A 189 11.65 12.38 13.69
N LEU A 190 11.09 11.64 14.67
CA LEU A 190 10.04 10.65 14.43
C LEU A 190 8.64 11.26 14.33
N SER A 191 8.42 12.39 14.96
CA SER A 191 7.17 13.13 14.84
C SER A 191 7.37 14.62 15.10
N LEU A 192 6.63 15.43 14.38
CA LEU A 192 6.44 16.84 14.64
C LEU A 192 4.97 17.05 15.03
N ILE A 193 4.72 17.59 16.22
CA ILE A 193 3.37 18.00 16.62
C ILE A 193 3.19 19.44 16.18
N HIS A 194 2.29 19.65 15.23
CA HIS A 194 1.83 20.97 14.85
C HIS A 194 0.61 21.30 15.72
N ILE A 195 0.71 22.33 16.53
CA ILE A 195 -0.37 22.82 17.39
C ILE A 195 -1.08 23.96 16.67
#